data_b7453262a6d02f9e75f0dbe6f2d4d0b7
#
_entry.id   b7453262a6d02f9e75f0dbe6f2d4d0b7
#
_cell.length_a   1.000
_cell.length_b   1.000
_cell.length_c   1.000
_cell.angle_alpha   90.00
_cell.angle_beta   90.00
_cell.angle_gamma   90.00
#
_symmetry.space_group_name_H-M   'P 1'
#
loop_
_entity.id
_entity.type
_entity.pdbx_description
1 polymer ?
#
loop_
_entity_poly.entity_id
_entity_poly.type
_entity_poly.pdbx_seq_one_letter_code
_entity_poly.pdbx_strand_id
1 'polypeptide(L)'
;MSELLSSFVPNSPAPTAPDDAFFAEIVQTSSRLRAFLESRYGRWDAAEISPWERVEAALAHRQPDRVPFDFWAVPEVWDKLRAALEADDGEVLRLLGIDCRMVTPRYVGSKVRTLPDGTTIDAWGTHRRSVTNEFSTYEEYASHPLADAKTVSDVLDWDWASADDWDASGIREQCERWNADTRHHLRYEVGGIFEWSWALRGFERFLLDLVEMPEVACAIMDRFTDVYIENTVRVIDAAGGRLDMVYTYDDVGMQRGLLLSPRMWRSYILPRHQRLNTAIRAARYPVKIMYHSCGAVYPLIGPFVDEMGIDVLNPLQPRAAGMDMARIKAEFGDRLSFHGGIDIQHTLPHGSPTEVWNEVRERCTVLGPGGGYICTSAHYIQADTPLENIVALYTTPRELAPG
;
A
#
# COMPACT_ATOMS: atom_id res chain seq x y z
N MET A 1 -25.70 -20.75 -12.26
CA MET A 1 -24.25 -20.66 -12.52
C MET A 1 -23.87 -20.26 -13.94
N SER A 2 -24.64 -20.59 -14.99
CA SER A 2 -24.32 -20.23 -16.38
C SER A 2 -24.71 -18.79 -16.78
N GLU A 3 -25.62 -18.15 -16.10
CA GLU A 3 -26.12 -16.80 -16.46
C GLU A 3 -25.26 -15.65 -15.94
N LEU A 4 -24.41 -15.87 -14.90
CA LEU A 4 -23.48 -14.85 -14.40
C LEU A 4 -22.15 -14.79 -15.21
N LEU A 5 -21.97 -15.68 -16.17
CA LEU A 5 -20.78 -15.82 -17.00
C LEU A 5 -20.96 -15.23 -18.41
N SER A 6 -22.09 -14.60 -18.73
CA SER A 6 -22.30 -14.04 -20.06
C SER A 6 -21.37 -12.86 -20.30
N SER A 7 -20.61 -12.96 -21.38
CA SER A 7 -19.77 -11.95 -22.00
C SER A 7 -20.43 -10.57 -21.99
N PHE A 8 -19.69 -9.54 -21.60
CA PHE A 8 -20.07 -8.14 -21.67
C PHE A 8 -20.52 -7.79 -23.10
N VAL A 9 -21.82 -7.59 -23.28
CA VAL A 9 -22.39 -7.02 -24.48
C VAL A 9 -22.56 -5.53 -24.24
N PRO A 10 -21.99 -4.63 -25.08
CA PRO A 10 -22.22 -3.19 -24.95
C PRO A 10 -23.74 -2.92 -25.00
N ASN A 11 -24.30 -2.29 -23.96
CA ASN A 11 -25.72 -2.04 -23.68
C ASN A 11 -26.43 -3.03 -22.75
N SER A 12 -25.74 -3.96 -22.11
CA SER A 12 -26.33 -4.71 -21.00
C SER A 12 -26.44 -3.81 -19.73
N PRO A 13 -27.52 -3.92 -18.94
CA PRO A 13 -27.59 -3.21 -17.66
C PRO A 13 -26.40 -3.60 -16.81
N ALA A 14 -25.89 -2.66 -16.01
CA ALA A 14 -24.78 -2.92 -15.10
C ALA A 14 -25.06 -4.20 -14.29
N PRO A 15 -24.11 -5.13 -14.15
CA PRO A 15 -24.33 -6.37 -13.45
C PRO A 15 -24.79 -6.05 -12.01
N THR A 16 -25.85 -6.71 -11.58
CA THR A 16 -26.34 -6.63 -10.20
C THR A 16 -25.39 -7.38 -9.27
N ALA A 17 -25.24 -6.89 -8.04
CA ALA A 17 -24.49 -7.62 -7.01
C ALA A 17 -25.11 -9.00 -6.80
N PRO A 18 -24.30 -10.07 -6.69
CA PRO A 18 -24.77 -11.33 -6.14
C PRO A 18 -25.29 -11.10 -4.71
N ASP A 19 -26.19 -11.94 -4.25
CA ASP A 19 -26.65 -11.89 -2.86
C ASP A 19 -25.59 -12.47 -1.90
N ASP A 20 -25.76 -12.19 -0.61
CA ASP A 20 -24.83 -12.65 0.42
C ASP A 20 -24.80 -14.18 0.55
N ALA A 21 -25.92 -14.86 0.25
CA ALA A 21 -26.00 -16.32 0.27
C ALA A 21 -25.11 -16.96 -0.81
N PHE A 22 -24.99 -16.33 -1.97
CA PHE A 22 -24.08 -16.76 -3.04
C PHE A 22 -22.60 -16.73 -2.57
N PHE A 23 -22.19 -15.64 -1.92
CA PHE A 23 -20.83 -15.55 -1.40
C PHE A 23 -20.56 -16.57 -0.29
N ALA A 24 -21.50 -16.73 0.62
CA ALA A 24 -21.44 -17.74 1.68
C ALA A 24 -21.33 -19.17 1.12
N GLU A 25 -22.02 -19.47 0.03
CA GLU A 25 -21.95 -20.78 -0.63
C GLU A 25 -20.58 -21.02 -1.30
N ILE A 26 -20.03 -20.02 -1.98
CA ILE A 26 -18.76 -20.14 -2.72
C ILE A 26 -17.61 -20.45 -1.79
N VAL A 27 -17.53 -19.82 -0.64
CA VAL A 27 -16.39 -19.97 0.29
C VAL A 27 -16.45 -21.24 1.14
N GLN A 28 -17.54 -22.04 1.03
CA GLN A 28 -17.70 -23.26 1.84
C GLN A 28 -16.64 -24.34 1.56
N THR A 29 -16.12 -24.40 0.34
CA THR A 29 -15.08 -25.37 -0.01
C THR A 29 -14.03 -24.76 -0.92
N SER A 30 -12.78 -25.19 -0.75
CA SER A 30 -11.65 -24.78 -1.58
C SER A 30 -11.92 -25.00 -3.08
N SER A 31 -12.49 -26.14 -3.46
CA SER A 31 -12.79 -26.46 -4.86
C SER A 31 -13.82 -25.52 -5.49
N ARG A 32 -14.87 -25.13 -4.76
CA ARG A 32 -15.88 -24.18 -5.25
C ARG A 32 -15.28 -22.79 -5.41
N LEU A 33 -14.55 -22.32 -4.39
CA LEU A 33 -13.89 -21.02 -4.41
C LEU A 33 -12.89 -20.92 -5.54
N ARG A 34 -12.02 -21.91 -5.72
CA ARG A 34 -11.06 -21.95 -6.83
C ARG A 34 -11.77 -21.95 -8.19
N ALA A 35 -12.73 -22.83 -8.42
CA ALA A 35 -13.48 -22.90 -9.68
C ALA A 35 -14.15 -21.56 -10.03
N PHE A 36 -14.69 -20.87 -9.02
CA PHE A 36 -15.29 -19.54 -9.20
C PHE A 36 -14.24 -18.51 -9.61
N LEU A 37 -13.15 -18.40 -8.86
CA LEU A 37 -12.07 -17.44 -9.15
C LEU A 37 -11.40 -17.72 -10.51
N GLU A 38 -11.14 -18.98 -10.84
CA GLU A 38 -10.61 -19.40 -12.14
C GLU A 38 -11.54 -19.02 -13.31
N SER A 39 -12.85 -19.14 -13.11
CA SER A 39 -13.82 -18.72 -14.13
C SER A 39 -13.80 -17.19 -14.38
N ARG A 40 -13.34 -16.41 -13.40
CA ARG A 40 -13.28 -14.94 -13.49
C ARG A 40 -11.93 -14.45 -14.03
N TYR A 41 -10.83 -15.00 -13.54
CA TYR A 41 -9.49 -14.44 -13.75
C TYR A 41 -8.44 -15.48 -14.15
N GLY A 42 -8.81 -16.75 -14.28
CA GLY A 42 -7.89 -17.87 -14.43
C GLY A 42 -7.16 -17.97 -15.77
N ARG A 43 -7.44 -17.09 -16.72
CA ARG A 43 -6.83 -17.12 -18.05
C ARG A 43 -6.16 -15.81 -18.39
N TRP A 44 -4.97 -15.61 -17.85
CA TRP A 44 -4.12 -14.48 -18.22
C TRP A 44 -3.70 -14.53 -19.69
N ASP A 45 -3.53 -15.72 -20.25
CA ASP A 45 -3.21 -16.01 -21.65
C ASP A 45 -4.30 -15.52 -22.62
N ALA A 46 -5.50 -15.26 -22.14
CA ALA A 46 -6.62 -14.74 -22.94
C ALA A 46 -6.80 -13.21 -22.76
N ALA A 47 -6.03 -12.56 -21.89
CA ALA A 47 -6.07 -11.11 -21.73
C ALA A 47 -5.37 -10.41 -22.90
N GLU A 48 -5.98 -9.34 -23.43
CA GLU A 48 -5.38 -8.58 -24.53
C GLU A 48 -4.12 -7.82 -24.08
N ILE A 49 -4.03 -7.46 -22.78
CA ILE A 49 -2.89 -6.75 -22.19
C ILE A 49 -2.46 -7.40 -20.89
N SER A 50 -1.16 -7.35 -20.60
CA SER A 50 -0.59 -7.87 -19.36
C SER A 50 -1.01 -7.04 -18.13
N PRO A 51 -0.89 -7.58 -16.90
CA PRO A 51 -1.05 -6.81 -15.67
C PRO A 51 -0.21 -5.53 -15.64
N TRP A 52 1.04 -5.59 -16.10
CA TRP A 52 1.92 -4.44 -16.19
C TRP A 52 1.39 -3.36 -17.14
N GLU A 53 1.01 -3.72 -18.37
CA GLU A 53 0.46 -2.78 -19.35
C GLU A 53 -0.80 -2.10 -18.84
N ARG A 54 -1.64 -2.84 -18.09
CA ARG A 54 -2.86 -2.33 -17.48
C ARG A 54 -2.56 -1.25 -16.44
N VAL A 55 -1.62 -1.52 -15.52
CA VAL A 55 -1.23 -0.55 -14.50
C VAL A 55 -0.55 0.66 -15.14
N GLU A 56 0.35 0.44 -16.11
CA GLU A 56 1.01 1.54 -16.84
C GLU A 56 0.02 2.40 -17.63
N ALA A 57 -1.00 1.79 -18.25
CA ALA A 57 -2.07 2.57 -18.91
C ALA A 57 -2.81 3.43 -17.89
N ALA A 58 -3.19 2.86 -16.74
CA ALA A 58 -3.84 3.60 -15.67
C ALA A 58 -2.96 4.76 -15.17
N LEU A 59 -1.68 4.50 -14.84
CA LEU A 59 -0.74 5.51 -14.34
C LEU A 59 -0.37 6.57 -15.39
N ALA A 60 -0.55 6.28 -16.67
CA ALA A 60 -0.41 7.22 -17.77
C ALA A 60 -1.71 7.98 -18.09
N HIS A 61 -2.73 7.92 -17.23
CA HIS A 61 -4.05 8.51 -17.41
C HIS A 61 -4.69 8.13 -18.76
N ARG A 62 -4.54 6.86 -19.13
CA ARG A 62 -5.20 6.25 -20.29
C ARG A 62 -6.11 5.15 -19.80
N GLN A 63 -7.27 5.02 -20.46
CA GLN A 63 -8.26 4.00 -20.11
C GLN A 63 -7.71 2.60 -20.33
N PRO A 64 -7.52 1.76 -19.27
CA PRO A 64 -7.17 0.35 -19.42
C PRO A 64 -8.42 -0.49 -19.79
N ASP A 65 -8.21 -1.76 -20.13
CA ASP A 65 -9.28 -2.74 -20.38
C ASP A 65 -10.21 -2.93 -19.17
N ARG A 66 -9.64 -2.85 -17.97
CA ARG A 66 -10.34 -2.83 -16.67
C ARG A 66 -9.54 -2.04 -15.64
N VAL A 67 -10.14 -1.67 -14.53
CA VAL A 67 -9.41 -1.08 -13.40
C VAL A 67 -8.39 -2.09 -12.86
N PRO A 68 -7.09 -1.74 -12.76
CA PRO A 68 -6.11 -2.60 -12.12
C PRO A 68 -6.36 -2.72 -10.61
N PHE A 69 -5.97 -3.87 -10.05
CA PHE A 69 -6.13 -4.16 -8.64
C PHE A 69 -4.79 -4.50 -7.97
N ASP A 70 -4.67 -4.08 -6.72
CA ASP A 70 -3.57 -4.44 -5.82
C ASP A 70 -4.10 -5.16 -4.58
N PHE A 71 -3.22 -5.83 -3.84
CA PHE A 71 -3.56 -6.60 -2.64
C PHE A 71 -2.65 -6.21 -1.48
N TRP A 72 -3.27 -5.72 -0.41
CA TRP A 72 -2.60 -5.35 0.83
C TRP A 72 -3.33 -6.01 2.00
N ALA A 73 -2.65 -6.87 2.76
CA ALA A 73 -3.26 -7.60 3.85
C ALA A 73 -2.25 -7.94 4.95
N VAL A 74 -2.75 -8.10 6.18
CA VAL A 74 -1.95 -8.60 7.30
C VAL A 74 -1.68 -10.10 7.15
N PRO A 75 -0.65 -10.66 7.83
CA PRO A 75 -0.28 -12.08 7.71
C PRO A 75 -1.44 -13.06 7.92
N GLU A 76 -2.33 -12.78 8.85
CA GLU A 76 -3.49 -13.63 9.17
C GLU A 76 -4.47 -13.75 7.99
N VAL A 77 -4.61 -12.71 7.18
CA VAL A 77 -5.44 -12.73 5.97
C VAL A 77 -4.76 -13.57 4.87
N TRP A 78 -3.44 -13.48 4.74
CA TRP A 78 -2.68 -14.36 3.87
C TRP A 78 -2.83 -15.84 4.27
N ASP A 79 -2.73 -16.15 5.58
CA ASP A 79 -2.95 -17.51 6.11
C ASP A 79 -4.38 -17.99 5.80
N LYS A 80 -5.38 -17.14 6.02
CA LYS A 80 -6.78 -17.41 5.70
C LYS A 80 -6.98 -17.75 4.21
N LEU A 81 -6.39 -16.96 3.31
CA LEU A 81 -6.50 -17.19 1.87
C LEU A 81 -5.72 -18.42 1.41
N ARG A 82 -4.50 -18.64 1.91
CA ARG A 82 -3.73 -19.86 1.61
C ARG A 82 -4.48 -21.11 2.01
N ALA A 83 -5.07 -21.11 3.19
CA ALA A 83 -5.86 -22.25 3.67
C ALA A 83 -7.15 -22.45 2.86
N ALA A 84 -7.90 -21.36 2.58
CA ALA A 84 -9.16 -21.44 1.84
C ALA A 84 -8.95 -21.85 0.37
N LEU A 85 -7.83 -21.50 -0.23
CA LEU A 85 -7.52 -21.77 -1.64
C LEU A 85 -6.58 -22.97 -1.82
N GLU A 86 -6.01 -23.54 -0.75
CA GLU A 86 -4.96 -24.57 -0.80
C GLU A 86 -3.84 -24.16 -1.80
N ALA A 87 -3.33 -22.93 -1.67
CA ALA A 87 -2.47 -22.28 -2.63
C ALA A 87 -1.33 -21.49 -1.96
N ASP A 88 -0.23 -21.28 -2.66
CA ASP A 88 0.81 -20.34 -2.27
C ASP A 88 0.43 -18.88 -2.59
N ASP A 89 1.26 -17.93 -2.14
CA ASP A 89 1.00 -16.48 -2.32
C ASP A 89 0.88 -16.09 -3.80
N GLY A 90 1.70 -16.69 -4.68
CA GLY A 90 1.67 -16.41 -6.10
C GLY A 90 0.35 -16.82 -6.74
N GLU A 91 -0.12 -18.02 -6.41
CA GLU A 91 -1.39 -18.55 -6.88
C GLU A 91 -2.59 -17.82 -6.28
N VAL A 92 -2.52 -17.42 -4.99
CA VAL A 92 -3.55 -16.56 -4.36
C VAL A 92 -3.71 -15.25 -5.15
N LEU A 93 -2.61 -14.56 -5.42
CA LEU A 93 -2.64 -13.31 -6.18
C LEU A 93 -3.14 -13.50 -7.62
N ARG A 94 -2.78 -14.63 -8.25
CA ARG A 94 -3.27 -15.00 -9.57
C ARG A 94 -4.79 -15.21 -9.57
N LEU A 95 -5.28 -15.99 -8.64
CA LEU A 95 -6.72 -16.30 -8.52
C LEU A 95 -7.56 -15.07 -8.20
N LEU A 96 -7.03 -14.13 -7.40
CA LEU A 96 -7.69 -12.85 -7.11
C LEU A 96 -7.55 -11.82 -8.25
N GLY A 97 -6.79 -12.12 -9.28
CA GLY A 97 -6.60 -11.24 -10.44
C GLY A 97 -5.84 -9.96 -10.09
N ILE A 98 -4.80 -10.06 -9.26
CA ILE A 98 -3.99 -8.94 -8.81
C ILE A 98 -2.92 -8.58 -9.84
N ASP A 99 -2.81 -7.28 -10.15
CA ASP A 99 -1.91 -6.78 -11.19
C ASP A 99 -0.53 -6.38 -10.65
N CYS A 100 -0.43 -6.12 -9.34
CA CYS A 100 0.79 -5.66 -8.68
C CYS A 100 1.50 -6.77 -7.90
N ARG A 101 2.83 -6.65 -7.75
CA ARG A 101 3.66 -7.52 -6.89
C ARG A 101 4.66 -6.67 -6.12
N MET A 102 5.16 -7.18 -5.00
CA MET A 102 6.16 -6.51 -4.19
C MET A 102 7.47 -7.26 -4.20
N VAL A 103 8.59 -6.51 -4.22
CA VAL A 103 9.94 -7.01 -4.03
C VAL A 103 10.54 -6.34 -2.80
N THR A 104 11.37 -7.07 -2.06
CA THR A 104 11.91 -6.60 -0.78
C THR A 104 13.36 -7.05 -0.62
N PRO A 105 14.31 -6.14 -0.30
CA PRO A 105 15.66 -6.52 0.04
C PRO A 105 15.67 -7.30 1.35
N ARG A 106 16.59 -8.24 1.48
CA ARG A 106 16.72 -9.05 2.69
C ARG A 106 17.47 -8.27 3.77
N TYR A 107 16.89 -8.14 4.96
CA TYR A 107 17.64 -7.63 6.11
C TYR A 107 18.75 -8.62 6.51
N VAL A 108 19.97 -8.13 6.65
CA VAL A 108 21.16 -8.90 7.00
C VAL A 108 21.93 -8.30 8.19
N GLY A 109 21.41 -7.19 8.74
CA GLY A 109 22.00 -6.52 9.91
C GLY A 109 21.83 -7.35 11.19
N SER A 110 22.48 -6.92 12.26
CA SER A 110 22.53 -7.62 13.54
C SER A 110 21.51 -7.19 14.59
N LYS A 111 20.68 -6.14 14.28
CA LYS A 111 19.79 -5.54 15.29
C LYS A 111 18.56 -6.40 15.58
N VAL A 112 17.98 -7.03 14.55
CA VAL A 112 16.75 -7.81 14.69
C VAL A 112 17.01 -9.04 15.56
N ARG A 113 16.38 -9.07 16.74
CA ARG A 113 16.49 -10.18 17.70
C ARG A 113 15.31 -10.19 18.67
N THR A 114 15.07 -11.33 19.28
CA THR A 114 14.11 -11.48 20.38
C THR A 114 14.87 -11.61 21.70
N LEU A 115 14.47 -10.82 22.69
CA LEU A 115 15.01 -10.85 24.06
C LEU A 115 14.40 -12.01 24.86
N PRO A 116 15.02 -12.41 26.00
CA PRO A 116 14.51 -13.51 26.83
C PRO A 116 13.09 -13.30 27.39
N ASP A 117 12.63 -12.07 27.51
CA ASP A 117 11.28 -11.70 27.97
C ASP A 117 10.23 -11.68 26.84
N GLY A 118 10.62 -12.07 25.62
CA GLY A 118 9.76 -12.06 24.43
C GLY A 118 9.70 -10.73 23.69
N THR A 119 10.35 -9.67 24.19
CA THR A 119 10.46 -8.39 23.47
C THR A 119 11.27 -8.58 22.20
N THR A 120 10.77 -8.09 21.06
CA THR A 120 11.48 -8.07 19.79
C THR A 120 12.16 -6.72 19.58
N ILE A 121 13.32 -6.71 18.94
CA ILE A 121 14.01 -5.51 18.50
C ILE A 121 13.99 -5.53 16.97
N ASP A 122 13.49 -4.45 16.36
CA ASP A 122 13.43 -4.31 14.92
C ASP A 122 14.75 -3.79 14.31
N ALA A 123 14.79 -3.65 12.99
CA ALA A 123 15.97 -3.19 12.25
C ALA A 123 16.48 -1.80 12.67
N TRP A 124 15.62 -0.96 13.21
CA TRP A 124 15.95 0.38 13.69
C TRP A 124 16.31 0.43 15.17
N GLY A 125 16.22 -0.71 15.87
CA GLY A 125 16.50 -0.82 17.29
C GLY A 125 15.31 -0.48 18.19
N THR A 126 14.11 -0.33 17.64
CA THR A 126 12.89 -0.13 18.42
C THR A 126 12.49 -1.41 19.11
N HIS A 127 12.11 -1.33 20.38
CA HIS A 127 11.64 -2.48 21.13
C HIS A 127 10.13 -2.64 20.97
N ARG A 128 9.70 -3.86 20.66
CA ARG A 128 8.30 -4.17 20.45
C ARG A 128 7.89 -5.37 21.31
N ARG A 129 6.61 -5.39 21.68
CA ARG A 129 6.00 -6.50 22.42
C ARG A 129 4.73 -6.92 21.71
N SER A 130 4.59 -8.22 21.53
CA SER A 130 3.38 -8.80 20.96
C SER A 130 2.20 -8.64 21.91
N VAL A 131 1.09 -8.15 21.41
CA VAL A 131 -0.20 -8.04 22.09
C VAL A 131 -1.23 -8.78 21.26
N THR A 132 -2.00 -9.66 21.89
CA THR A 132 -3.02 -10.48 21.23
C THR A 132 -4.41 -10.01 21.62
N ASN A 133 -5.28 -9.82 20.64
CA ASN A 133 -6.71 -9.67 20.81
C ASN A 133 -7.47 -10.89 20.22
N GLU A 134 -8.78 -10.81 20.12
CA GLU A 134 -9.61 -11.91 19.61
C GLU A 134 -9.41 -12.21 18.12
N PHE A 135 -8.84 -11.30 17.33
CA PHE A 135 -8.67 -11.41 15.88
C PHE A 135 -7.23 -11.62 15.44
N SER A 136 -6.26 -11.00 16.15
CA SER A 136 -4.86 -10.98 15.71
C SER A 136 -3.88 -10.79 16.85
N THR A 137 -2.59 -11.04 16.53
CA THR A 137 -1.46 -10.63 17.35
C THR A 137 -0.72 -9.51 16.62
N TYR A 138 -0.49 -8.38 17.30
CA TYR A 138 0.20 -7.22 16.74
C TYR A 138 1.30 -6.73 17.68
N GLU A 139 2.22 -5.95 17.14
CA GLU A 139 3.40 -5.47 17.86
C GLU A 139 3.19 -4.02 18.35
N GLU A 140 3.24 -3.82 19.66
CA GLU A 140 3.25 -2.51 20.30
C GLU A 140 4.67 -2.07 20.67
N TYR A 141 4.90 -0.75 20.72
CA TYR A 141 6.15 -0.19 21.19
C TYR A 141 6.33 -0.42 22.69
N ALA A 142 7.34 -1.21 23.07
CA ALA A 142 7.70 -1.45 24.47
C ALA A 142 8.61 -0.35 25.02
N SER A 143 9.47 0.24 24.17
CA SER A 143 10.29 1.40 24.49
C SER A 143 10.76 2.14 23.24
N HIS A 144 11.22 3.37 23.43
CA HIS A 144 11.70 4.26 22.39
C HIS A 144 13.18 4.57 22.63
N PRO A 145 14.10 4.04 21.82
CA PRO A 145 15.55 4.13 22.11
C PRO A 145 16.09 5.54 22.25
N LEU A 146 15.52 6.53 21.54
CA LEU A 146 15.94 7.93 21.60
C LEU A 146 15.05 8.80 22.51
N ALA A 147 14.23 8.21 23.39
CA ALA A 147 13.32 8.95 24.26
C ALA A 147 14.04 10.00 25.11
N ASP A 148 15.24 9.72 25.59
CA ASP A 148 16.02 10.56 26.49
C ASP A 148 17.08 11.45 25.78
N ALA A 149 17.18 11.41 24.44
CA ALA A 149 18.11 12.24 23.70
C ALA A 149 17.82 13.73 23.92
N LYS A 150 18.85 14.53 24.22
CA LYS A 150 18.72 15.96 24.52
C LYS A 150 19.44 16.85 23.52
N THR A 151 20.33 16.28 22.73
CA THR A 151 21.18 16.99 21.77
C THR A 151 21.22 16.27 20.45
N VAL A 152 21.62 16.99 19.41
CA VAL A 152 21.93 16.40 18.11
C VAL A 152 23.04 15.35 18.23
N SER A 153 24.02 15.54 19.12
CA SER A 153 25.09 14.55 19.36
C SER A 153 24.51 13.22 19.86
N ASP A 154 23.54 13.23 20.77
CA ASP A 154 22.91 12.00 21.27
C ASP A 154 22.24 11.22 20.12
N VAL A 155 21.69 11.92 19.14
CA VAL A 155 21.09 11.31 17.94
C VAL A 155 22.17 10.75 17.01
N LEU A 156 23.25 11.51 16.77
CA LEU A 156 24.32 11.11 15.84
C LEU A 156 25.15 9.93 16.37
N ASP A 157 25.32 9.87 17.71
CA ASP A 157 26.06 8.81 18.40
C ASP A 157 25.25 7.51 18.59
N TRP A 158 23.95 7.53 18.24
CA TRP A 158 23.12 6.33 18.25
C TRP A 158 23.64 5.32 17.23
N ASP A 159 23.51 4.04 17.55
CA ASP A 159 23.88 2.93 16.63
C ASP A 159 22.81 2.79 15.53
N TRP A 160 22.90 3.64 14.51
CA TRP A 160 21.98 3.62 13.38
C TRP A 160 22.14 2.37 12.51
N ALA A 161 21.02 1.86 11.99
CA ALA A 161 21.09 0.98 10.83
C ALA A 161 21.64 1.76 9.62
N SER A 162 22.35 1.07 8.75
CA SER A 162 22.89 1.59 7.50
C SER A 162 22.28 0.89 6.29
N ALA A 163 22.45 1.40 5.10
CA ALA A 163 22.00 0.71 3.90
C ALA A 163 22.69 -0.65 3.68
N ASP A 164 23.84 -0.90 4.31
CA ASP A 164 24.54 -2.20 4.26
C ASP A 164 23.82 -3.30 5.07
N ASP A 165 22.87 -2.92 5.93
CA ASP A 165 22.04 -3.88 6.66
C ASP A 165 20.93 -4.49 5.79
N TRP A 166 20.76 -4.04 4.55
CA TRP A 166 19.83 -4.60 3.58
C TRP A 166 20.53 -5.10 2.31
N ASP A 167 20.43 -6.39 2.07
CA ASP A 167 20.99 -7.04 0.88
C ASP A 167 20.00 -6.98 -0.29
N ALA A 168 20.33 -6.15 -1.28
CA ALA A 168 19.54 -6.00 -2.51
C ALA A 168 19.92 -7.03 -3.61
N SER A 169 20.92 -7.92 -3.38
CA SER A 169 21.41 -8.84 -4.41
C SER A 169 20.34 -9.78 -5.01
N GLY A 170 19.36 -10.16 -4.20
CA GLY A 170 18.24 -11.03 -4.60
C GLY A 170 17.07 -10.31 -5.31
N ILE A 171 17.10 -8.99 -5.45
CA ILE A 171 15.98 -8.22 -6.03
C ILE A 171 15.72 -8.60 -7.50
N ARG A 172 16.76 -8.76 -8.30
CA ARG A 172 16.61 -9.17 -9.72
C ARG A 172 15.90 -10.52 -9.85
N GLU A 173 16.30 -11.50 -9.05
CA GLU A 173 15.69 -12.83 -9.04
C GLU A 173 14.21 -12.78 -8.62
N GLN A 174 13.88 -11.95 -7.62
CA GLN A 174 12.49 -11.73 -7.23
C GLN A 174 11.67 -11.14 -8.38
N CYS A 175 12.20 -10.14 -9.09
CA CYS A 175 11.55 -9.54 -10.25
C CYS A 175 11.32 -10.60 -11.36
N GLU A 176 12.32 -11.41 -11.66
CA GLU A 176 12.25 -12.46 -12.68
C GLU A 176 11.23 -13.54 -12.29
N ARG A 177 11.19 -13.95 -11.04
CA ARG A 177 10.22 -14.93 -10.53
C ARG A 177 8.78 -14.40 -10.63
N TRP A 178 8.52 -13.16 -10.23
CA TRP A 178 7.19 -12.56 -10.33
C TRP A 178 6.70 -12.36 -11.77
N ASN A 179 7.62 -12.24 -12.71
CA ASN A 179 7.36 -12.01 -14.12
C ASN A 179 7.57 -13.26 -14.98
N ALA A 180 7.65 -14.47 -14.40
CA ALA A 180 7.98 -15.70 -15.12
C ALA A 180 6.92 -16.07 -16.18
N ASP A 181 5.64 -15.95 -15.83
CA ASP A 181 4.53 -16.33 -16.71
C ASP A 181 3.93 -15.12 -17.45
N THR A 182 3.78 -14.01 -16.74
CA THR A 182 3.30 -12.75 -17.30
C THR A 182 3.94 -11.57 -16.58
N ARG A 183 4.03 -10.42 -17.25
CA ARG A 183 4.63 -9.22 -16.65
C ARG A 183 3.64 -8.55 -15.70
N HIS A 184 4.01 -8.43 -14.42
CA HIS A 184 3.30 -7.70 -13.38
C HIS A 184 3.96 -6.34 -13.11
N HIS A 185 3.22 -5.43 -12.53
CA HIS A 185 3.74 -4.16 -12.03
C HIS A 185 4.41 -4.36 -10.67
N LEU A 186 5.71 -4.08 -10.60
CA LEU A 186 6.54 -4.36 -9.41
C LEU A 186 6.77 -3.11 -8.59
N ARG A 187 6.55 -3.21 -7.28
CA ARG A 187 6.83 -2.13 -6.33
C ARG A 187 7.79 -2.54 -5.21
N TYR A 188 8.43 -1.55 -4.63
CA TYR A 188 9.29 -1.66 -3.45
C TYR A 188 8.86 -0.66 -2.39
N GLU A 189 8.75 -1.11 -1.13
CA GLU A 189 8.47 -0.27 0.02
C GLU A 189 9.77 0.30 0.59
N VAL A 190 9.86 1.63 0.63
CA VAL A 190 11.03 2.36 1.13
C VAL A 190 10.96 2.52 2.64
N GLY A 191 9.84 3.03 3.15
CA GLY A 191 9.60 3.32 4.55
C GLY A 191 9.05 4.72 4.79
N GLY A 192 8.77 5.02 6.06
CA GLY A 192 8.28 6.33 6.54
C GLY A 192 9.38 7.10 7.27
N ILE A 193 9.57 8.37 6.94
CA ILE A 193 10.60 9.22 7.56
C ILE A 193 10.09 9.75 8.91
N PHE A 194 8.91 10.34 8.91
CA PHE A 194 8.29 10.91 10.10
C PHE A 194 7.84 9.82 11.07
N GLU A 195 7.23 8.74 10.56
CA GLU A 195 6.70 7.67 11.40
C GLU A 195 7.81 6.92 12.13
N TRP A 196 8.88 6.53 11.47
CA TRP A 196 10.00 5.88 12.14
C TRP A 196 10.74 6.81 13.07
N SER A 197 10.72 8.14 12.81
CA SER A 197 11.31 9.11 13.73
C SER A 197 10.58 9.16 15.06
N TRP A 198 9.25 9.23 15.06
CA TRP A 198 8.51 9.18 16.32
C TRP A 198 8.50 7.77 16.94
N ALA A 199 8.66 6.71 16.13
CA ALA A 199 8.84 5.35 16.67
C ALA A 199 10.11 5.23 17.53
N LEU A 200 11.19 5.87 17.13
CA LEU A 200 12.44 5.90 17.94
C LEU A 200 12.36 6.88 19.12
N ARG A 201 11.66 8.00 18.98
CA ARG A 201 11.64 9.10 19.96
C ARG A 201 10.51 9.01 20.96
N GLY A 202 9.42 8.33 20.64
CA GLY A 202 8.12 8.40 21.28
C GLY A 202 7.23 9.45 20.62
N PHE A 203 5.99 9.10 20.32
CA PHE A 203 5.08 9.92 19.52
C PHE A 203 4.86 11.33 20.10
N GLU A 204 4.44 11.40 21.36
CA GLU A 204 4.19 12.68 22.03
C GLU A 204 5.47 13.53 22.12
N ARG A 205 6.59 12.92 22.54
CA ARG A 205 7.87 13.63 22.67
C ARG A 205 8.35 14.16 21.32
N PHE A 206 8.23 13.37 20.26
CA PHE A 206 8.64 13.80 18.92
C PHE A 206 7.83 14.99 18.40
N LEU A 207 6.51 15.01 18.65
CA LEU A 207 5.66 16.14 18.28
C LEU A 207 6.02 17.42 19.08
N LEU A 208 6.36 17.30 20.36
CA LEU A 208 6.84 18.41 21.16
C LEU A 208 8.20 18.92 20.65
N ASP A 209 9.10 18.03 20.27
CA ASP A 209 10.42 18.38 19.73
C ASP A 209 10.35 19.21 18.45
N LEU A 210 9.32 19.03 17.61
CA LEU A 210 9.13 19.93 16.45
C LEU A 210 8.99 21.41 16.82
N VAL A 211 8.71 21.71 18.10
CA VAL A 211 8.56 23.08 18.62
C VAL A 211 9.67 23.45 19.62
N GLU A 212 10.02 22.51 20.51
CA GLU A 212 10.95 22.77 21.63
C GLU A 212 12.41 22.48 21.26
N MET A 213 12.64 21.42 20.42
CA MET A 213 13.98 20.93 20.07
C MET A 213 14.01 20.51 18.59
N PRO A 214 13.65 21.41 17.66
CA PRO A 214 13.47 21.05 16.23
C PRO A 214 14.74 20.49 15.60
N GLU A 215 15.93 20.87 16.09
CA GLU A 215 17.20 20.33 15.61
C GLU A 215 17.37 18.83 15.91
N VAL A 216 16.87 18.36 17.07
CA VAL A 216 16.87 16.93 17.43
C VAL A 216 15.91 16.15 16.56
N ALA A 217 14.66 16.62 16.43
CA ALA A 217 13.67 16.01 15.55
C ALA A 217 14.16 15.94 14.08
N CYS A 218 14.76 17.02 13.59
CA CYS A 218 15.35 17.11 12.26
C CYS A 218 16.50 16.10 12.08
N ALA A 219 17.41 16.00 13.06
CA ALA A 219 18.54 15.07 12.99
C ALA A 219 18.05 13.60 12.87
N ILE A 220 17.00 13.22 13.62
CA ILE A 220 16.42 11.86 13.52
C ILE A 220 15.86 11.63 12.12
N MET A 221 15.02 12.54 11.61
CA MET A 221 14.44 12.40 10.26
C MET A 221 15.50 12.41 9.15
N ASP A 222 16.57 13.19 9.31
CA ASP A 222 17.65 13.25 8.33
C ASP A 222 18.42 11.92 8.24
N ARG A 223 18.63 11.22 9.36
CA ARG A 223 19.26 9.89 9.37
C ARG A 223 18.42 8.85 8.62
N PHE A 224 17.10 8.81 8.85
CA PHE A 224 16.22 7.95 8.06
C PHE A 224 16.27 8.29 6.58
N THR A 225 16.22 9.58 6.26
CA THR A 225 16.28 10.04 4.86
C THR A 225 17.55 9.58 4.16
N ASP A 226 18.72 9.69 4.82
CA ASP A 226 19.99 9.28 4.24
C ASP A 226 20.04 7.77 3.95
N VAL A 227 19.61 6.94 4.90
CA VAL A 227 19.56 5.48 4.72
C VAL A 227 18.56 5.08 3.64
N TYR A 228 17.39 5.71 3.60
CA TYR A 228 16.37 5.42 2.59
C TYR A 228 16.79 5.82 1.18
N ILE A 229 17.50 6.95 1.03
CA ILE A 229 18.06 7.36 -0.27
C ILE A 229 19.02 6.27 -0.78
N GLU A 230 20.00 5.89 0.04
CA GLU A 230 21.01 4.92 -0.37
C GLU A 230 20.39 3.55 -0.68
N ASN A 231 19.51 3.06 0.20
CA ASN A 231 18.85 1.78 0.04
C ASN A 231 17.96 1.73 -1.21
N THR A 232 17.18 2.79 -1.43
CA THR A 232 16.27 2.85 -2.58
C THR A 232 17.04 2.85 -3.90
N VAL A 233 18.11 3.63 -4.00
CA VAL A 233 18.95 3.64 -5.21
C VAL A 233 19.57 2.27 -5.46
N ARG A 234 20.08 1.58 -4.42
CA ARG A 234 20.60 0.21 -4.53
C ARG A 234 19.56 -0.79 -5.03
N VAL A 235 18.32 -0.70 -4.53
CA VAL A 235 17.22 -1.58 -4.96
C VAL A 235 16.82 -1.32 -6.41
N ILE A 236 16.71 -0.03 -6.82
CA ILE A 236 16.42 0.34 -8.22
C ILE A 236 17.51 -0.18 -9.17
N ASP A 237 18.78 -0.03 -8.80
CA ASP A 237 19.89 -0.51 -9.61
C ASP A 237 19.94 -2.05 -9.68
N ALA A 238 19.70 -2.74 -8.57
CA ALA A 238 19.67 -4.20 -8.51
C ALA A 238 18.51 -4.78 -9.35
N ALA A 239 17.35 -4.11 -9.38
CA ALA A 239 16.23 -4.49 -10.22
C ALA A 239 16.53 -4.39 -11.73
N GLY A 240 17.50 -3.52 -12.12
CA GLY A 240 17.96 -3.41 -13.51
C GLY A 240 16.86 -3.03 -14.50
N GLY A 241 16.00 -2.07 -14.13
CA GLY A 241 14.89 -1.57 -14.94
C GLY A 241 13.63 -2.44 -14.92
N ARG A 242 13.51 -3.35 -13.95
CA ARG A 242 12.32 -4.20 -13.75
C ARG A 242 11.41 -3.73 -12.63
N LEU A 243 11.86 -2.80 -11.78
CA LEU A 243 11.04 -2.15 -10.77
C LEU A 243 10.27 -1.00 -11.42
N ASP A 244 8.99 -0.89 -11.13
CA ASP A 244 8.11 0.09 -11.76
C ASP A 244 7.71 1.23 -10.79
N MET A 245 7.65 0.94 -9.48
CA MET A 245 7.20 1.90 -8.48
C MET A 245 7.96 1.74 -7.17
N VAL A 246 8.23 2.84 -6.50
CA VAL A 246 8.63 2.87 -5.09
C VAL A 246 7.51 3.48 -4.26
N TYR A 247 7.39 3.04 -3.02
CA TYR A 247 6.33 3.42 -2.10
C TYR A 247 6.94 3.96 -0.81
N THR A 248 6.67 5.21 -0.50
CA THR A 248 7.03 5.87 0.75
C THR A 248 5.79 6.24 1.54
N TYR A 249 5.92 6.45 2.84
CA TYR A 249 4.77 6.80 3.66
C TYR A 249 5.14 7.73 4.82
N ASP A 250 4.16 8.51 5.25
CA ASP A 250 4.11 9.18 6.56
C ASP A 250 2.66 9.60 6.81
N ASP A 251 2.07 9.14 7.90
CA ASP A 251 0.70 9.53 8.27
C ASP A 251 0.70 10.94 8.86
N VAL A 252 0.33 11.91 8.02
CA VAL A 252 0.21 13.33 8.40
C VAL A 252 -1.25 13.77 8.55
N GLY A 253 -2.20 12.87 8.28
CA GLY A 253 -3.63 13.04 8.49
C GLY A 253 -4.16 12.23 9.65
N MET A 254 -5.23 12.72 10.26
CA MET A 254 -6.06 12.02 11.23
C MET A 254 -7.49 11.90 10.67
N GLN A 255 -8.39 11.23 11.37
CA GLN A 255 -9.77 11.04 10.90
C GLN A 255 -10.50 12.36 10.59
N ARG A 256 -10.22 13.44 11.32
CA ARG A 256 -10.95 14.72 11.24
C ARG A 256 -10.14 15.89 10.67
N GLY A 257 -8.87 15.72 10.39
CA GLY A 257 -7.99 16.79 9.91
C GLY A 257 -6.53 16.37 9.89
N LEU A 258 -5.65 17.31 9.64
CA LEU A 258 -4.22 17.08 9.63
C LEU A 258 -3.66 16.88 11.05
N LEU A 259 -2.64 16.03 11.20
CA LEU A 259 -1.86 15.86 12.43
C LEU A 259 -0.95 17.09 12.67
N LEU A 260 -0.36 17.62 11.60
CA LEU A 260 0.49 18.80 11.61
C LEU A 260 -0.13 19.90 10.75
N SER A 261 0.10 21.17 11.12
CA SER A 261 -0.30 22.26 10.23
C SER A 261 0.44 22.17 8.89
N PRO A 262 -0.15 22.65 7.76
CA PRO A 262 0.54 22.68 6.48
C PRO A 262 1.89 23.40 6.52
N ARG A 263 2.04 24.40 7.42
CA ARG A 263 3.31 25.09 7.63
C ARG A 263 4.35 24.16 8.25
N MET A 264 4.01 23.42 9.31
CA MET A 264 4.93 22.46 9.95
C MET A 264 5.29 21.33 9.00
N TRP A 265 4.33 20.81 8.26
CA TRP A 265 4.59 19.80 7.24
C TRP A 265 5.64 20.29 6.21
N ARG A 266 5.48 21.53 5.69
CA ARG A 266 6.47 22.12 4.76
C ARG A 266 7.83 22.38 5.40
N SER A 267 7.86 22.71 6.70
CA SER A 267 9.13 22.99 7.38
C SER A 267 9.91 21.73 7.72
N TYR A 268 9.23 20.63 8.05
CA TYR A 268 9.88 19.48 8.65
C TYR A 268 9.82 18.22 7.77
N ILE A 269 8.70 17.91 7.14
CA ILE A 269 8.48 16.65 6.41
C ILE A 269 8.83 16.81 4.93
N LEU A 270 8.28 17.81 4.28
CA LEU A 270 8.47 18.05 2.86
C LEU A 270 9.94 18.06 2.41
N PRO A 271 10.90 18.74 3.06
CA PRO A 271 12.26 18.81 2.57
C PRO A 271 12.96 17.43 2.51
N ARG A 272 12.60 16.51 3.41
CA ARG A 272 13.15 15.16 3.47
C ARG A 272 12.62 14.30 2.34
N HIS A 273 11.31 14.33 2.12
CA HIS A 273 10.71 13.67 0.97
C HIS A 273 11.20 14.26 -0.36
N GLN A 274 11.42 15.57 -0.45
CA GLN A 274 12.02 16.19 -1.65
C GLN A 274 13.44 15.66 -1.91
N ARG A 275 14.26 15.51 -0.87
CA ARG A 275 15.61 14.92 -1.01
C ARG A 275 15.53 13.48 -1.50
N LEU A 276 14.66 12.66 -0.88
CA LEU A 276 14.44 11.27 -1.26
C LEU A 276 13.92 11.17 -2.71
N ASN A 277 12.86 11.89 -3.04
CA ASN A 277 12.25 11.86 -4.36
C ASN A 277 13.21 12.38 -5.45
N THR A 278 14.05 13.38 -5.14
CA THR A 278 15.09 13.85 -6.06
C THR A 278 16.11 12.75 -6.36
N ALA A 279 16.55 12.00 -5.35
CA ALA A 279 17.47 10.89 -5.54
C ALA A 279 16.84 9.74 -6.35
N ILE A 280 15.56 9.42 -6.08
CA ILE A 280 14.79 8.43 -6.85
C ILE A 280 14.67 8.86 -8.33
N ARG A 281 14.33 10.13 -8.60
CA ARG A 281 14.21 10.64 -9.97
C ARG A 281 15.56 10.69 -10.70
N ALA A 282 16.67 10.83 -9.97
CA ALA A 282 18.04 10.80 -10.52
C ALA A 282 18.58 9.38 -10.69
N ALA A 283 17.91 8.35 -10.19
CA ALA A 283 18.36 6.97 -10.31
C ALA A 283 18.42 6.53 -11.78
N ARG A 284 19.26 5.52 -12.06
CA ARG A 284 19.53 5.03 -13.42
C ARG A 284 18.27 4.55 -14.17
N TYR A 285 17.32 3.97 -13.45
CA TYR A 285 16.10 3.45 -14.03
C TYR A 285 14.90 4.22 -13.49
N PRO A 286 14.02 4.74 -14.37
CA PRO A 286 12.86 5.52 -13.94
C PRO A 286 11.87 4.62 -13.23
N VAL A 287 11.31 5.13 -12.12
CA VAL A 287 10.25 4.50 -11.36
C VAL A 287 9.21 5.55 -10.96
N LYS A 288 7.96 5.11 -10.76
CA LYS A 288 6.90 5.95 -10.18
C LYS A 288 7.09 6.08 -8.68
N ILE A 289 6.63 7.18 -8.10
CA ILE A 289 6.66 7.44 -6.67
C ILE A 289 5.23 7.43 -6.15
N MET A 290 4.91 6.44 -5.32
CA MET A 290 3.69 6.39 -4.55
C MET A 290 3.96 6.89 -3.13
N TYR A 291 3.09 7.77 -2.64
CA TYR A 291 3.14 8.26 -1.27
C TYR A 291 1.88 7.87 -0.52
N HIS A 292 2.07 7.26 0.66
CA HIS A 292 0.99 6.90 1.54
C HIS A 292 0.87 7.90 2.69
N SER A 293 -0.35 8.33 2.92
CA SER A 293 -0.72 9.04 4.13
C SER A 293 -2.21 8.83 4.42
N CYS A 294 -2.51 8.14 5.51
CA CYS A 294 -3.87 7.95 5.97
C CYS A 294 -4.55 9.26 6.39
N GLY A 295 -5.87 9.22 6.47
CA GLY A 295 -6.66 10.28 7.09
C GLY A 295 -7.10 11.40 6.17
N ALA A 296 -7.47 12.53 6.80
CA ALA A 296 -8.03 13.71 6.15
C ALA A 296 -6.93 14.59 5.54
N VAL A 297 -6.26 14.10 4.50
CA VAL A 297 -5.11 14.75 3.85
C VAL A 297 -5.49 15.69 2.71
N TYR A 298 -6.78 15.90 2.45
CA TYR A 298 -7.23 16.75 1.34
C TYR A 298 -6.48 18.09 1.21
N PRO A 299 -6.19 18.85 2.32
CA PRO A 299 -5.48 20.12 2.21
C PRO A 299 -4.02 20.00 1.71
N LEU A 300 -3.45 18.80 1.74
CA LEU A 300 -2.08 18.54 1.31
C LEU A 300 -1.98 17.82 -0.04
N ILE A 301 -3.09 17.42 -0.68
CA ILE A 301 -3.03 16.71 -1.98
C ILE A 301 -2.33 17.58 -3.03
N GLY A 302 -2.70 18.85 -3.17
CA GLY A 302 -2.01 19.79 -4.07
C GLY A 302 -0.51 19.88 -3.79
N PRO A 303 -0.09 20.19 -2.53
CA PRO A 303 1.31 20.16 -2.12
C PRO A 303 2.03 18.81 -2.34
N PHE A 304 1.38 17.66 -2.18
CA PHE A 304 1.98 16.36 -2.50
C PHE A 304 2.36 16.26 -3.98
N VAL A 305 1.49 16.75 -4.87
CA VAL A 305 1.77 16.77 -6.31
C VAL A 305 2.79 17.85 -6.66
N ASP A 306 2.53 19.09 -6.28
CA ASP A 306 3.23 20.27 -6.81
C ASP A 306 4.57 20.54 -6.11
N GLU A 307 4.67 20.21 -4.82
CA GLU A 307 5.86 20.50 -3.99
C GLU A 307 6.68 19.23 -3.69
N MET A 308 6.03 18.09 -3.41
CA MET A 308 6.71 16.82 -3.12
C MET A 308 7.01 16.00 -4.39
N GLY A 309 6.18 16.12 -5.45
CA GLY A 309 6.39 15.50 -6.74
C GLY A 309 6.06 14.00 -6.79
N ILE A 310 4.95 13.59 -6.16
CA ILE A 310 4.47 12.21 -6.24
C ILE A 310 3.69 11.92 -7.52
N ASP A 311 3.64 10.66 -7.95
CA ASP A 311 2.83 10.19 -9.08
C ASP A 311 1.51 9.55 -8.62
N VAL A 312 1.51 8.94 -7.44
CA VAL A 312 0.37 8.17 -6.91
C VAL A 312 0.14 8.50 -5.45
N LEU A 313 -1.09 8.82 -5.09
CA LEU A 313 -1.52 8.97 -3.70
C LEU A 313 -2.20 7.68 -3.21
N ASN A 314 -1.75 7.18 -2.08
CA ASN A 314 -2.33 6.08 -1.31
C ASN A 314 -2.51 6.53 0.17
N PRO A 315 -3.59 6.18 0.86
CA PRO A 315 -4.84 5.77 0.25
C PRO A 315 -5.77 6.96 -0.02
N LEU A 316 -6.82 6.72 -0.77
CA LEU A 316 -8.03 7.52 -0.59
C LEU A 316 -8.85 6.88 0.53
N GLN A 317 -8.80 7.44 1.73
CA GLN A 317 -9.52 6.90 2.89
C GLN A 317 -10.97 7.41 2.92
N PRO A 318 -11.99 6.58 2.64
CA PRO A 318 -13.35 7.06 2.35
C PRO A 318 -14.05 7.72 3.54
N ARG A 319 -13.71 7.32 4.76
CA ARG A 319 -14.36 7.83 5.98
C ARG A 319 -13.65 9.02 6.63
N ALA A 320 -12.53 9.44 6.09
CA ALA A 320 -11.81 10.60 6.60
C ALA A 320 -12.46 11.92 6.13
N ALA A 321 -12.43 12.92 6.98
CA ALA A 321 -13.11 14.19 6.71
C ALA A 321 -12.55 14.89 5.45
N GLY A 322 -13.44 15.31 4.56
CA GLY A 322 -13.08 16.03 3.33
C GLY A 322 -12.52 15.16 2.20
N MET A 323 -12.45 13.84 2.36
CA MET A 323 -11.93 12.91 1.36
C MET A 323 -13.03 12.46 0.38
N ASP A 324 -13.72 13.43 -0.22
CA ASP A 324 -14.70 13.15 -1.29
C ASP A 324 -13.98 12.74 -2.58
N MET A 325 -14.16 11.49 -2.98
CA MET A 325 -13.41 10.89 -4.09
C MET A 325 -13.78 11.46 -5.44
N ALA A 326 -15.04 11.83 -5.67
CA ALA A 326 -15.47 12.44 -6.93
C ALA A 326 -14.84 13.83 -7.08
N ARG A 327 -14.84 14.62 -6.01
CA ARG A 327 -14.17 15.92 -5.96
C ARG A 327 -12.67 15.77 -6.17
N ILE A 328 -12.01 14.85 -5.47
CA ILE A 328 -10.57 14.61 -5.58
C ILE A 328 -10.21 14.18 -7.01
N LYS A 329 -10.99 13.28 -7.62
CA LYS A 329 -10.78 12.86 -9.01
C LYS A 329 -10.95 14.03 -9.98
N ALA A 330 -11.96 14.87 -9.80
CA ALA A 330 -12.21 16.03 -10.67
C ALA A 330 -11.12 17.10 -10.55
N GLU A 331 -10.53 17.28 -9.35
CA GLU A 331 -9.55 18.33 -9.08
C GLU A 331 -8.10 17.92 -9.40
N PHE A 332 -7.75 16.65 -9.21
CA PHE A 332 -6.37 16.17 -9.32
C PHE A 332 -6.17 15.03 -10.32
N GLY A 333 -7.26 14.43 -10.82
CA GLY A 333 -7.19 13.18 -11.59
C GLY A 333 -6.61 13.30 -13.00
N ASP A 334 -6.22 14.48 -13.45
CA ASP A 334 -5.48 14.72 -14.69
C ASP A 334 -3.94 14.59 -14.51
N ARG A 335 -3.45 14.67 -13.27
CA ARG A 335 -2.02 14.72 -12.95
C ARG A 335 -1.59 13.86 -11.75
N LEU A 336 -2.53 13.26 -11.04
CA LEU A 336 -2.29 12.38 -9.90
C LEU A 336 -3.08 11.09 -10.08
N SER A 337 -2.42 9.96 -9.91
CA SER A 337 -3.09 8.67 -9.83
C SER A 337 -3.44 8.35 -8.39
N PHE A 338 -4.48 7.54 -8.20
CA PHE A 338 -5.01 7.16 -6.90
C PHE A 338 -4.90 5.65 -6.68
N HIS A 339 -4.64 5.28 -5.44
CA HIS A 339 -4.53 3.88 -5.02
C HIS A 339 -5.33 3.67 -3.73
N GLY A 340 -6.06 2.57 -3.61
CA GLY A 340 -6.86 2.28 -2.42
C GLY A 340 -8.36 2.54 -2.61
N GLY A 341 -9.01 3.08 -1.60
CA GLY A 341 -10.38 3.60 -1.69
C GLY A 341 -11.47 2.70 -1.12
N ILE A 342 -11.20 1.43 -0.79
CA ILE A 342 -12.20 0.53 -0.18
C ILE A 342 -12.09 0.59 1.34
N ASP A 343 -13.21 0.81 2.01
CA ASP A 343 -13.27 1.05 3.46
C ASP A 343 -12.89 -0.19 4.28
N ILE A 344 -11.81 -0.05 5.06
CA ILE A 344 -11.33 -1.07 6.01
C ILE A 344 -11.86 -0.87 7.44
N GLN A 345 -12.55 0.22 7.72
CA GLN A 345 -13.01 0.54 9.07
C GLN A 345 -14.42 0.02 9.34
N HIS A 346 -15.21 -0.17 8.28
CA HIS A 346 -16.59 -0.61 8.40
C HIS A 346 -17.00 -1.59 7.29
N THR A 347 -16.88 -1.21 6.01
CA THR A 347 -17.42 -2.03 4.92
C THR A 347 -16.77 -3.41 4.85
N LEU A 348 -15.43 -3.47 4.86
CA LEU A 348 -14.72 -4.75 4.78
C LEU A 348 -14.93 -5.62 6.03
N PRO A 349 -14.77 -5.14 7.29
CA PRO A 349 -14.93 -6.01 8.46
C PRO A 349 -16.39 -6.27 8.85
N HIS A 350 -17.32 -5.35 8.62
CA HIS A 350 -18.66 -5.40 9.20
C HIS A 350 -19.79 -5.30 8.18
N GLY A 351 -19.50 -4.94 6.93
CA GLY A 351 -20.49 -4.94 5.86
C GLY A 351 -20.77 -6.33 5.34
N SER A 352 -21.85 -6.49 4.58
CA SER A 352 -22.12 -7.70 3.85
C SER A 352 -21.29 -7.78 2.56
N PRO A 353 -21.09 -8.97 1.98
CA PRO A 353 -20.42 -9.13 0.67
C PRO A 353 -21.05 -8.27 -0.43
N THR A 354 -22.37 -8.14 -0.43
CA THR A 354 -23.12 -7.27 -1.36
C THR A 354 -22.75 -5.79 -1.19
N GLU A 355 -22.60 -5.32 0.05
CA GLU A 355 -22.16 -3.94 0.34
C GLU A 355 -20.74 -3.70 -0.12
N VAL A 356 -19.82 -4.63 0.12
CA VAL A 356 -18.44 -4.57 -0.39
C VAL A 356 -18.43 -4.50 -1.92
N TRP A 357 -19.16 -5.37 -2.58
CA TRP A 357 -19.29 -5.39 -4.03
C TRP A 357 -19.79 -4.05 -4.58
N ASN A 358 -20.81 -3.46 -3.96
CA ASN A 358 -21.37 -2.17 -4.35
C ASN A 358 -20.34 -1.03 -4.16
N GLU A 359 -19.59 -1.02 -3.05
CA GLU A 359 -18.54 -0.03 -2.83
C GLU A 359 -17.45 -0.12 -3.89
N VAL A 360 -16.95 -1.33 -4.20
CA VAL A 360 -15.95 -1.52 -5.25
C VAL A 360 -16.46 -0.98 -6.60
N ARG A 361 -17.72 -1.29 -6.95
CA ARG A 361 -18.34 -0.78 -8.18
C ARG A 361 -18.41 0.74 -8.20
N GLU A 362 -18.83 1.35 -7.10
CA GLU A 362 -18.86 2.80 -6.95
C GLU A 362 -17.48 3.41 -7.16
N ARG A 363 -16.44 2.88 -6.49
CA ARG A 363 -15.07 3.39 -6.61
C ARG A 363 -14.53 3.26 -8.03
N CYS A 364 -14.74 2.11 -8.66
CA CYS A 364 -14.35 1.90 -10.05
C CYS A 364 -15.08 2.88 -11.00
N THR A 365 -16.36 3.16 -10.76
CA THR A 365 -17.15 4.08 -11.57
C THR A 365 -16.71 5.55 -11.39
N VAL A 366 -16.35 5.95 -10.18
CA VAL A 366 -15.95 7.33 -9.85
C VAL A 366 -14.48 7.60 -10.23
N LEU A 367 -13.58 6.69 -9.89
CA LEU A 367 -12.14 6.92 -10.00
C LEU A 367 -11.52 6.33 -11.28
N GLY A 368 -12.15 5.31 -11.88
CA GLY A 368 -11.61 4.56 -13.01
C GLY A 368 -11.62 5.26 -14.37
N PRO A 369 -12.65 6.05 -14.72
CA PRO A 369 -12.72 6.67 -16.05
C PRO A 369 -11.49 7.51 -16.40
N GLY A 370 -10.95 7.28 -17.61
CA GLY A 370 -9.73 7.95 -18.08
C GLY A 370 -8.44 7.43 -17.47
N GLY A 371 -8.47 6.35 -16.66
CA GLY A 371 -7.30 5.85 -15.93
C GLY A 371 -7.03 6.61 -14.63
N GLY A 372 -5.78 6.55 -14.14
CA GLY A 372 -5.37 7.21 -12.88
C GLY A 372 -5.91 6.54 -11.62
N TYR A 373 -6.25 5.23 -11.66
CA TYR A 373 -6.74 4.54 -10.47
C TYR A 373 -6.30 3.08 -10.41
N ILE A 374 -5.85 2.65 -9.24
CA ILE A 374 -5.57 1.26 -8.85
C ILE A 374 -6.45 0.95 -7.64
N CYS A 375 -7.37 0.00 -7.77
CA CYS A 375 -8.31 -0.35 -6.72
C CYS A 375 -7.69 -1.33 -5.72
N THR A 376 -7.85 -1.05 -4.45
CA THR A 376 -7.55 -1.93 -3.33
C THR A 376 -8.21 -1.38 -2.06
N SER A 377 -8.04 -2.08 -0.94
CA SER A 377 -8.39 -1.57 0.40
C SER A 377 -7.64 -0.28 0.73
N ALA A 378 -8.25 0.60 1.53
CA ALA A 378 -7.63 1.86 1.96
C ALA A 378 -6.41 1.67 2.88
N HIS A 379 -6.22 0.48 3.42
CA HIS A 379 -5.04 0.05 4.18
C HIS A 379 -4.95 -1.47 4.11
N TYR A 380 -4.00 -2.09 4.83
CA TYR A 380 -3.94 -3.56 4.95
C TYR A 380 -5.29 -4.12 5.41
N ILE A 381 -5.83 -5.10 4.68
CA ILE A 381 -7.01 -5.86 5.09
C ILE A 381 -6.69 -6.54 6.41
N GLN A 382 -7.51 -6.30 7.43
CA GLN A 382 -7.29 -6.77 8.80
C GLN A 382 -7.86 -8.19 9.01
N ALA A 383 -7.40 -8.86 10.06
CA ALA A 383 -7.75 -10.25 10.38
C ALA A 383 -9.24 -10.49 10.69
N ASP A 384 -9.97 -9.46 11.11
CA ASP A 384 -11.42 -9.48 11.37
C ASP A 384 -12.27 -9.50 10.10
N THR A 385 -11.67 -9.24 8.93
CA THR A 385 -12.39 -9.24 7.65
C THR A 385 -12.86 -10.65 7.27
N PRO A 386 -14.17 -10.89 7.05
CA PRO A 386 -14.70 -12.17 6.57
C PRO A 386 -14.13 -12.56 5.21
N LEU A 387 -13.95 -13.86 4.97
CA LEU A 387 -13.47 -14.38 3.69
C LEU A 387 -14.39 -14.00 2.53
N GLU A 388 -15.68 -14.03 2.76
CA GLU A 388 -16.73 -13.64 1.80
C GLU A 388 -16.55 -12.20 1.32
N ASN A 389 -16.20 -11.30 2.22
CA ASN A 389 -15.96 -9.88 1.92
C ASN A 389 -14.69 -9.69 1.11
N ILE A 390 -13.63 -10.46 1.40
CA ILE A 390 -12.40 -10.47 0.60
C ILE A 390 -12.72 -10.98 -0.82
N VAL A 391 -13.47 -12.06 -0.94
CA VAL A 391 -13.90 -12.61 -2.24
C VAL A 391 -14.74 -11.59 -2.99
N ALA A 392 -15.70 -10.95 -2.34
CA ALA A 392 -16.54 -9.91 -2.96
C ALA A 392 -15.70 -8.75 -3.49
N LEU A 393 -14.72 -8.26 -2.72
CA LEU A 393 -13.80 -7.20 -3.15
C LEU A 393 -13.11 -7.55 -4.47
N TYR A 394 -12.54 -8.75 -4.57
CA TYR A 394 -11.70 -9.11 -5.72
C TYR A 394 -12.45 -9.77 -6.88
N THR A 395 -13.72 -10.10 -6.73
CA THR A 395 -14.55 -10.68 -7.80
C THR A 395 -15.57 -9.72 -8.39
N THR A 396 -15.67 -8.50 -7.86
CA THR A 396 -16.48 -7.44 -8.45
C THR A 396 -16.03 -7.14 -9.89
N PRO A 397 -16.95 -7.00 -10.85
CA PRO A 397 -16.61 -6.59 -12.22
C PRO A 397 -15.86 -5.26 -12.25
N ARG A 398 -14.74 -5.25 -12.94
CA ARG A 398 -13.76 -4.14 -12.98
C ARG A 398 -13.82 -3.38 -14.30
N GLU A 399 -14.57 -3.90 -15.25
CA GLU A 399 -14.77 -3.31 -16.57
C GLU A 399 -15.47 -1.96 -16.41
N LEU A 400 -14.94 -0.96 -17.09
CA LEU A 400 -15.55 0.35 -17.19
C LEU A 400 -16.43 0.37 -18.42
N ALA A 401 -17.58 1.06 -18.35
CA ALA A 401 -18.37 1.30 -19.54
C ALA A 401 -17.49 2.00 -20.59
N PRO A 402 -17.55 1.58 -21.88
CA PRO A 402 -16.87 2.34 -22.93
C PRO A 402 -17.37 3.77 -22.90
N GLY A 403 -16.43 4.74 -22.83
CA GLY A 403 -16.71 6.18 -22.81
C GLY A 403 -17.27 6.68 -24.15
#